data_9f4e5d8a43b6fabffaf1fff42abe453a
#
_entry.id   9f4e5d8a43b6fabffaf1fff42abe453a
#
_cell.length_a   1.000
_cell.length_b   1.000
_cell.length_c   1.000
_cell.angle_alpha   90.00
_cell.angle_beta   90.00
_cell.angle_gamma   90.00
#
_symmetry.space_group_name_H-M   'P 1'
#
loop_
_entity.id
_entity.type
_entity.pdbx_description
1 polymer ?
#
loop_
_entity_poly.entity_id
_entity_poly.type
_entity_poly.pdbx_seq_one_letter_code
_entity_poly.pdbx_strand_id
1 'polypeptide(L)'
;ALGLDVDLQATEKAKALLGKTRHVPKNIPAMAWADVPEFYASLEEPTLTHLALRLLMLNPGVRSKPLRHLRLEQIDGDVWTVPEGDMKGRKDKVPAYRVPLCQEAKRIIELARPHSRNGYLFPNTLGGVISDMTMSRMMERRGLEARPHGFRTSLRTWISDTTDAPHEVAEAMIAHATDSVVVRAYRRTDFLEQRMALTERWADYLTGGAGQVVKLVGAAK
;
A
#
# COMPACT_ATOMS: atom_id res chain seq x y z
N ALA A 1 36.79 20.36 15.03
CA ALA A 1 36.47 20.42 13.59
C ALA A 1 37.69 19.83 12.85
N LEU A 2 37.56 18.63 12.28
CA LEU A 2 38.56 18.09 11.36
C LEU A 2 38.44 18.90 10.08
N GLY A 3 39.45 19.76 9.80
CA GLY A 3 39.56 20.49 8.55
C GLY A 3 39.89 19.53 7.40
N LEU A 4 38.88 18.85 6.88
CA LEU A 4 39.00 18.14 5.62
C LEU A 4 38.90 19.19 4.52
N ASP A 5 40.00 19.37 3.79
CA ASP A 5 40.05 20.16 2.56
C ASP A 5 39.22 19.39 1.49
N VAL A 6 37.91 19.67 1.46
CA VAL A 6 36.99 19.03 0.56
C VAL A 6 36.82 19.92 -0.66
N ASP A 7 37.32 19.47 -1.82
CA ASP A 7 37.01 20.09 -3.11
C ASP A 7 35.49 19.98 -3.37
N LEU A 8 34.75 21.04 -3.02
CA LEU A 8 33.31 21.13 -3.25
C LEU A 8 32.94 21.01 -4.75
N GLN A 9 33.90 21.30 -5.65
CA GLN A 9 33.69 21.15 -7.10
C GLN A 9 33.85 19.70 -7.58
N ALA A 10 34.48 18.81 -6.79
CA ALA A 10 34.67 17.41 -7.18
C ALA A 10 33.34 16.70 -7.43
N THR A 11 32.31 16.98 -6.64
CA THR A 11 30.96 16.42 -6.80
C THR A 11 30.27 16.93 -8.07
N GLU A 12 30.44 18.19 -8.40
CA GLU A 12 29.89 18.82 -9.62
C GLU A 12 30.60 18.29 -10.87
N LYS A 13 31.96 18.20 -10.84
CA LYS A 13 32.75 17.60 -11.90
C LYS A 13 32.42 16.13 -12.12
N ALA A 14 32.27 15.36 -11.05
CA ALA A 14 31.86 13.94 -11.13
C ALA A 14 30.46 13.79 -11.75
N LYS A 15 29.48 14.63 -11.37
CA LYS A 15 28.15 14.63 -11.97
C LYS A 15 28.19 15.00 -13.45
N ALA A 16 29.02 15.96 -13.83
CA ALA A 16 29.18 16.37 -15.23
C ALA A 16 29.82 15.25 -16.08
N LEU A 17 30.82 14.55 -15.54
CA LEU A 17 31.49 13.41 -16.19
C LEU A 17 30.58 12.17 -16.30
N LEU A 18 29.79 11.87 -15.28
CA LEU A 18 28.86 10.75 -15.27
C LEU A 18 27.67 10.95 -16.21
N GLY A 19 27.39 12.21 -16.59
CA GLY A 19 26.26 12.55 -17.44
C GLY A 19 24.91 12.28 -16.77
N LYS A 20 23.82 12.47 -17.51
CA LYS A 20 22.48 12.10 -17.04
C LYS A 20 22.32 10.58 -17.09
N THR A 21 22.05 9.97 -15.94
CA THR A 21 21.70 8.55 -15.87
C THR A 21 20.49 8.29 -16.77
N ARG A 22 20.68 7.50 -17.84
CA ARG A 22 19.59 7.06 -18.74
C ARG A 22 18.79 5.90 -18.14
N HIS A 23 18.66 5.86 -16.82
CA HIS A 23 17.86 4.83 -16.18
C HIS A 23 16.37 5.11 -16.46
N VAL A 24 15.76 4.26 -17.28
CA VAL A 24 14.31 4.23 -17.47
C VAL A 24 13.74 3.38 -16.33
N PRO A 25 12.97 3.95 -15.39
CA PRO A 25 12.39 3.18 -14.33
C PRO A 25 11.46 2.11 -14.92
N LYS A 26 11.69 0.83 -14.60
CA LYS A 26 10.72 -0.22 -14.92
C LYS A 26 9.54 -0.07 -13.95
N ASN A 27 8.35 0.09 -14.51
CA ASN A 27 7.13 0.04 -13.72
C ASN A 27 6.99 -1.34 -13.07
N ILE A 28 6.57 -1.37 -11.81
CA ILE A 28 6.28 -2.63 -11.12
C ILE A 28 5.02 -3.21 -11.76
N PRO A 29 5.04 -4.47 -12.25
CA PRO A 29 3.87 -5.08 -12.86
C PRO A 29 2.68 -5.08 -11.90
N ALA A 30 1.54 -4.62 -12.39
CA ALA A 30 0.27 -4.59 -11.69
C ALA A 30 -0.69 -5.61 -12.30
N MET A 31 -1.56 -6.17 -11.47
CA MET A 31 -2.71 -6.95 -11.94
C MET A 31 -3.79 -6.00 -12.41
N ALA A 32 -4.45 -6.29 -13.54
CA ALA A 32 -5.63 -5.53 -13.94
C ALA A 32 -6.67 -5.60 -12.82
N TRP A 33 -7.32 -4.47 -12.48
CA TRP A 33 -8.23 -4.43 -11.34
C TRP A 33 -9.41 -5.41 -11.50
N ALA A 34 -9.80 -5.72 -12.75
CA ALA A 34 -10.86 -6.69 -13.04
C ALA A 34 -10.50 -8.13 -12.62
N ASP A 35 -9.21 -8.48 -12.59
CA ASP A 35 -8.72 -9.82 -12.25
C ASP A 35 -8.43 -9.98 -10.75
N VAL A 36 -8.41 -8.87 -10.00
CA VAL A 36 -8.06 -8.89 -8.57
C VAL A 36 -9.05 -9.69 -7.73
N PRO A 37 -10.39 -9.65 -7.96
CA PRO A 37 -11.35 -10.43 -7.18
C PRO A 37 -11.12 -11.94 -7.29
N GLU A 38 -10.88 -12.47 -8.49
CA GLU A 38 -10.59 -13.89 -8.71
C GLU A 38 -9.31 -14.31 -7.97
N PHE A 39 -8.26 -13.48 -8.08
CA PHE A 39 -7.02 -13.74 -7.35
C PHE A 39 -7.23 -13.66 -5.83
N TYR A 40 -8.01 -12.68 -5.34
CA TYR A 40 -8.34 -12.56 -3.93
C TYR A 40 -9.05 -13.80 -3.38
N ALA A 41 -10.06 -14.30 -4.10
CA ALA A 41 -10.79 -15.52 -3.76
C ALA A 41 -9.86 -16.75 -3.75
N SER A 42 -8.88 -16.82 -4.65
CA SER A 42 -7.91 -17.92 -4.70
C SER A 42 -6.99 -18.04 -3.46
N LEU A 43 -7.04 -17.05 -2.55
CA LEU A 43 -6.27 -17.00 -1.30
C LEU A 43 -7.09 -17.43 -0.07
N GLU A 44 -8.13 -18.24 -0.24
CA GLU A 44 -9.04 -18.65 0.86
C GLU A 44 -8.35 -19.46 1.95
N GLU A 45 -7.35 -20.27 1.62
CA GLU A 45 -6.58 -20.99 2.62
C GLU A 45 -5.92 -20.02 3.60
N PRO A 46 -6.20 -20.09 4.92
CA PRO A 46 -5.81 -19.05 5.87
C PRO A 46 -4.36 -19.17 6.34
N THR A 47 -3.41 -19.37 5.42
CA THR A 47 -1.99 -19.27 5.76
C THR A 47 -1.63 -17.82 6.10
N LEU A 48 -0.66 -17.59 6.99
CA LEU A 48 -0.23 -16.22 7.34
C LEU A 48 0.20 -15.39 6.12
N THR A 49 0.79 -16.04 5.10
CA THR A 49 1.17 -15.36 3.85
C THR A 49 -0.06 -14.93 3.05
N HIS A 50 -1.09 -15.78 2.95
CA HIS A 50 -2.34 -15.44 2.27
C HIS A 50 -3.08 -14.33 3.02
N LEU A 51 -3.20 -14.44 4.35
CA LEU A 51 -3.83 -13.40 5.17
C LEU A 51 -3.11 -12.05 5.05
N ALA A 52 -1.76 -12.05 5.09
CA ALA A 52 -0.98 -10.83 4.89
C ALA A 52 -1.20 -10.21 3.50
N LEU A 53 -1.24 -11.04 2.45
CA LEU A 53 -1.46 -10.55 1.10
C LEU A 53 -2.90 -10.04 0.91
N ARG A 54 -3.90 -10.75 1.43
CA ARG A 54 -5.32 -10.29 1.41
C ARG A 54 -5.45 -8.93 2.12
N LEU A 55 -4.85 -8.77 3.29
CA LEU A 55 -4.88 -7.49 4.00
C LEU A 55 -4.19 -6.37 3.21
N LEU A 56 -3.09 -6.68 2.51
CA LEU A 56 -2.42 -5.73 1.62
C LEU A 56 -3.31 -5.35 0.42
N MET A 57 -4.03 -6.32 -0.15
CA MET A 57 -4.93 -6.08 -1.30
C MET A 57 -6.14 -5.22 -0.92
N LEU A 58 -6.64 -5.35 0.30
CA LEU A 58 -7.70 -4.48 0.83
C LEU A 58 -7.20 -3.06 1.09
N ASN A 59 -5.94 -2.91 1.48
CA ASN A 59 -5.33 -1.63 1.85
C ASN A 59 -4.02 -1.38 1.07
N PRO A 60 -4.04 -1.30 -0.29
CA PRO A 60 -2.80 -1.23 -1.07
C PRO A 60 -2.04 0.09 -0.88
N GLY A 61 -2.67 1.10 -0.28
CA GLY A 61 -2.01 2.33 0.16
C GLY A 61 -0.89 2.08 1.16
N VAL A 62 -1.04 1.04 1.97
CA VAL A 62 0.03 0.52 2.82
C VAL A 62 1.01 -0.27 1.95
N ARG A 63 2.29 0.04 2.06
CA ARG A 63 3.34 -0.74 1.39
C ARG A 63 3.65 -2.02 2.17
N SER A 64 4.41 -2.93 1.55
CA SER A 64 4.78 -4.21 2.20
C SER A 64 5.52 -4.01 3.52
N LYS A 65 6.37 -2.98 3.67
CA LYS A 65 7.11 -2.76 4.92
C LYS A 65 6.16 -2.50 6.10
N PRO A 66 5.27 -1.50 6.10
CA PRO A 66 4.32 -1.29 7.20
C PRO A 66 3.48 -2.53 7.51
N LEU A 67 2.97 -3.22 6.48
CA LEU A 67 2.18 -4.43 6.69
C LEU A 67 2.95 -5.53 7.41
N ARG A 68 4.20 -5.76 7.01
CA ARG A 68 5.07 -6.76 7.65
C ARG A 68 5.38 -6.41 9.11
N HIS A 69 5.44 -5.12 9.42
CA HIS A 69 5.70 -4.59 10.76
C HIS A 69 4.42 -4.32 11.56
N LEU A 70 3.24 -4.68 11.03
CA LEU A 70 1.96 -4.47 11.70
C LEU A 70 1.95 -5.14 13.08
N ARG A 71 1.67 -4.34 14.09
CA ARG A 71 1.53 -4.77 15.48
C ARG A 71 0.10 -4.54 15.95
N LEU A 72 -0.38 -5.45 16.80
CA LEU A 72 -1.75 -5.37 17.32
C LEU A 72 -2.04 -4.05 18.06
N GLU A 73 -1.04 -3.50 18.75
CA GLU A 73 -1.14 -2.23 19.47
C GLU A 73 -1.33 -0.99 18.56
N GLN A 74 -1.12 -1.14 17.26
CA GLN A 74 -1.33 -0.08 16.27
C GLN A 74 -2.77 0.00 15.77
N ILE A 75 -3.63 -0.95 16.18
CA ILE A 75 -5.02 -1.05 15.75
C ILE A 75 -5.92 -0.55 16.87
N ASP A 76 -6.71 0.47 16.56
CA ASP A 76 -7.73 1.01 17.46
C ASP A 76 -9.07 1.08 16.71
N GLY A 77 -10.01 0.23 17.12
CA GLY A 77 -11.31 0.11 16.46
C GLY A 77 -11.18 -0.18 14.95
N ASP A 78 -11.66 0.74 14.15
CA ASP A 78 -11.67 0.64 12.68
C ASP A 78 -10.46 1.31 12.02
N VAL A 79 -9.42 1.62 12.78
CA VAL A 79 -8.24 2.34 12.29
C VAL A 79 -6.95 1.63 12.68
N TRP A 80 -6.11 1.36 11.69
CA TRP A 80 -4.73 0.99 11.90
C TRP A 80 -3.82 2.22 11.69
N THR A 81 -3.08 2.61 12.71
CA THR A 81 -2.13 3.72 12.63
C THR A 81 -0.72 3.21 12.33
N VAL A 82 -0.25 3.44 11.10
CA VAL A 82 1.13 3.15 10.69
C VAL A 82 2.05 4.23 11.25
N PRO A 83 3.06 3.88 12.07
CA PRO A 83 3.97 4.86 12.65
C PRO A 83 4.84 5.53 11.57
N GLU A 84 5.31 6.75 11.84
CA GLU A 84 6.21 7.54 10.96
C GLU A 84 7.45 6.74 10.52
N GLY A 85 8.06 5.99 11.43
CA GLY A 85 9.27 5.18 11.16
C GLY A 85 9.08 4.07 10.15
N ASP A 86 7.84 3.64 9.90
CA ASP A 86 7.50 2.62 8.91
C ASP A 86 7.05 3.20 7.57
N MET A 87 6.75 4.50 7.52
CA MET A 87 6.42 5.18 6.28
C MET A 87 7.66 5.43 5.41
N LYS A 88 7.45 5.44 4.08
CA LYS A 88 8.54 5.76 3.14
C LYS A 88 8.78 7.28 3.10
N GLY A 89 9.97 7.69 3.44
CA GLY A 89 10.37 9.10 3.40
C GLY A 89 11.52 9.38 4.37
N ARG A 90 11.91 10.66 4.48
CA ARG A 90 12.85 11.08 5.52
C ARG A 90 12.16 10.96 6.88
N LYS A 91 12.85 10.32 7.83
CA LYS A 91 12.45 10.31 9.24
C LYS A 91 12.17 11.77 9.66
N ASP A 92 11.16 12.00 10.45
CA ASP A 92 10.72 13.32 10.92
C ASP A 92 10.01 14.22 9.88
N LYS A 93 9.79 13.75 8.64
CA LYS A 93 9.09 14.53 7.59
C LYS A 93 7.83 13.87 7.05
N VAL A 94 7.57 12.61 7.40
CA VAL A 94 6.38 11.88 6.97
C VAL A 94 5.56 11.56 8.21
N PRO A 95 4.34 12.10 8.34
CA PRO A 95 3.49 11.82 9.49
C PRO A 95 3.02 10.36 9.51
N ALA A 96 2.56 9.93 10.68
CA ALA A 96 1.85 8.66 10.81
C ALA A 96 0.68 8.60 9.81
N TYR A 97 0.38 7.40 9.30
CA TYR A 97 -0.66 7.21 8.31
C TYR A 97 -1.79 6.35 8.88
N ARG A 98 -2.99 6.92 9.00
CA ARG A 98 -4.18 6.21 9.44
C ARG A 98 -4.78 5.42 8.29
N VAL A 99 -4.93 4.12 8.46
CA VAL A 99 -5.47 3.17 7.49
C VAL A 99 -6.87 2.77 7.95
N PRO A 100 -7.93 3.07 7.17
CA PRO A 100 -9.27 2.60 7.50
C PRO A 100 -9.35 1.08 7.30
N LEU A 101 -9.94 0.38 8.26
CA LEU A 101 -10.10 -1.07 8.25
C LEU A 101 -11.56 -1.43 7.97
N CYS A 102 -11.86 -1.90 6.76
CA CYS A 102 -13.17 -2.46 6.42
C CYS A 102 -13.46 -3.74 7.21
N GLN A 103 -14.70 -4.22 7.18
CA GLN A 103 -15.12 -5.42 7.91
C GLN A 103 -14.29 -6.65 7.51
N GLU A 104 -13.99 -6.83 6.22
CA GLU A 104 -13.15 -7.93 5.76
C GLU A 104 -11.70 -7.82 6.28
N ALA A 105 -11.13 -6.61 6.33
CA ALA A 105 -9.81 -6.40 6.90
C ALA A 105 -9.77 -6.79 8.39
N LYS A 106 -10.80 -6.40 9.16
CA LYS A 106 -10.95 -6.80 10.57
C LYS A 106 -11.06 -8.31 10.72
N ARG A 107 -11.84 -8.98 9.85
CA ARG A 107 -11.95 -10.45 9.83
C ARG A 107 -10.59 -11.12 9.60
N ILE A 108 -9.80 -10.62 8.65
CA ILE A 108 -8.45 -11.14 8.38
C ILE A 108 -7.53 -10.95 9.59
N ILE A 109 -7.60 -9.80 10.25
CA ILE A 109 -6.83 -9.51 11.45
C ILE A 109 -7.17 -10.49 12.56
N GLU A 110 -8.46 -10.78 12.79
CA GLU A 110 -8.89 -11.74 13.79
C GLU A 110 -8.44 -13.18 13.47
N LEU A 111 -8.45 -13.58 12.19
CA LEU A 111 -7.90 -14.88 11.76
C LEU A 111 -6.38 -14.98 11.98
N ALA A 112 -5.65 -13.89 11.82
CA ALA A 112 -4.20 -13.85 12.03
C ALA A 112 -3.81 -13.71 13.51
N ARG A 113 -4.67 -13.12 14.36
CA ARG A 113 -4.41 -12.82 15.79
C ARG A 113 -3.88 -14.01 16.60
N PRO A 114 -4.42 -15.23 16.51
CA PRO A 114 -3.92 -16.39 17.26
C PRO A 114 -2.48 -16.77 16.92
N HIS A 115 -2.01 -16.37 15.75
CA HIS A 115 -0.66 -16.66 15.26
C HIS A 115 0.34 -15.53 15.53
N SER A 116 -0.11 -14.42 16.13
CA SER A 116 0.77 -13.28 16.44
C SER A 116 1.86 -13.69 17.44
N ARG A 117 3.08 -13.17 17.23
CA ARG A 117 4.22 -13.39 18.13
C ARG A 117 5.02 -12.10 18.28
N ASN A 118 5.48 -11.85 19.49
CA ASN A 118 6.26 -10.65 19.83
C ASN A 118 5.58 -9.34 19.39
N GLY A 119 4.23 -9.31 19.41
CA GLY A 119 3.41 -8.19 18.98
C GLY A 119 3.18 -8.07 17.47
N TYR A 120 3.90 -8.81 16.61
CA TYR A 120 3.69 -8.80 15.17
C TYR A 120 2.49 -9.66 14.79
N LEU A 121 1.59 -9.10 13.96
CA LEU A 121 0.42 -9.82 13.46
C LEU A 121 0.83 -10.94 12.48
N PHE A 122 1.84 -10.70 11.65
CA PHE A 122 2.37 -11.65 10.67
C PHE A 122 3.84 -11.98 11.00
N PRO A 123 4.10 -12.83 12.00
CA PRO A 123 5.45 -13.18 12.37
C PRO A 123 6.08 -14.20 11.38
N ASN A 124 7.40 -14.22 11.33
CA ASN A 124 8.14 -15.35 10.78
C ASN A 124 8.20 -16.54 11.78
N THR A 125 8.80 -17.63 11.39
CA THR A 125 8.92 -18.85 12.22
C THR A 125 9.67 -18.62 13.53
N LEU A 126 10.56 -17.62 13.59
CA LEU A 126 11.32 -17.25 14.78
C LEU A 126 10.61 -16.16 15.63
N GLY A 127 9.41 -15.72 15.23
CA GLY A 127 8.63 -14.71 15.93
C GLY A 127 9.03 -13.26 15.58
N GLY A 128 9.92 -13.05 14.61
CA GLY A 128 10.25 -11.73 14.07
C GLY A 128 9.39 -11.36 12.85
N VAL A 129 9.78 -10.29 12.16
CA VAL A 129 9.10 -9.80 10.95
C VAL A 129 9.25 -10.79 9.79
N ILE A 130 8.17 -11.06 9.05
CA ILE A 130 8.25 -11.86 7.81
C ILE A 130 9.14 -11.19 6.77
N SER A 131 9.79 -12.00 5.93
CA SER A 131 10.66 -11.50 4.85
C SER A 131 9.89 -10.60 3.88
N ASP A 132 10.56 -9.59 3.36
CA ASP A 132 10.03 -8.70 2.31
C ASP A 132 9.70 -9.45 1.01
N MET A 133 10.36 -10.58 0.78
CA MET A 133 10.10 -11.43 -0.38
C MET A 133 8.96 -12.44 -0.19
N THR A 134 8.41 -12.60 1.03
CA THR A 134 7.42 -13.65 1.31
C THR A 134 6.22 -13.61 0.37
N MET A 135 5.55 -12.46 0.28
CA MET A 135 4.38 -12.28 -0.59
C MET A 135 4.77 -12.32 -2.08
N SER A 136 5.88 -11.68 -2.47
CA SER A 136 6.36 -11.67 -3.86
C SER A 136 6.68 -13.08 -4.36
N ARG A 137 7.42 -13.87 -3.58
CA ARG A 137 7.75 -15.27 -3.94
C ARG A 137 6.52 -16.17 -4.03
N MET A 138 5.51 -15.92 -3.20
CA MET A 138 4.24 -16.66 -3.30
C MET A 138 3.56 -16.37 -4.63
N MET A 139 3.48 -15.10 -5.04
CA MET A 139 2.91 -14.70 -6.33
C MET A 139 3.74 -15.26 -7.51
N GLU A 140 5.06 -15.23 -7.43
CA GLU A 140 5.98 -15.81 -8.42
C GLU A 140 5.75 -17.32 -8.61
N ARG A 141 5.64 -18.06 -7.50
CA ARG A 141 5.36 -19.52 -7.56
C ARG A 141 4.02 -19.87 -8.20
N ARG A 142 3.08 -18.91 -8.22
CA ARG A 142 1.80 -19.02 -8.94
C ARG A 142 1.88 -18.55 -10.40
N GLY A 143 3.08 -18.23 -10.90
CA GLY A 143 3.30 -17.78 -12.28
C GLY A 143 2.84 -16.36 -12.57
N LEU A 144 2.56 -15.55 -11.54
CA LEU A 144 2.10 -14.17 -11.71
C LEU A 144 3.25 -13.22 -11.99
N GLU A 145 3.11 -12.35 -13.00
CA GLU A 145 4.03 -11.23 -13.23
C GLU A 145 3.80 -10.10 -12.23
N ALA A 146 2.54 -9.88 -11.83
CA ALA A 146 2.17 -8.88 -10.84
C ALA A 146 2.93 -9.07 -9.51
N ARG A 147 3.14 -7.97 -8.81
CA ARG A 147 3.82 -7.95 -7.50
C ARG A 147 2.94 -7.27 -6.46
N PRO A 148 3.13 -7.53 -5.15
CA PRO A 148 2.29 -6.94 -4.09
C PRO A 148 2.14 -5.43 -4.19
N HIS A 149 3.20 -4.71 -4.58
CA HIS A 149 3.15 -3.27 -4.76
C HIS A 149 2.24 -2.84 -5.92
N GLY A 150 2.06 -3.68 -6.93
CA GLY A 150 1.22 -3.40 -8.11
C GLY A 150 -0.27 -3.21 -7.76
N PHE A 151 -0.76 -3.78 -6.65
CA PHE A 151 -2.15 -3.58 -6.22
C PHE A 151 -2.50 -2.12 -5.92
N ARG A 152 -1.49 -1.27 -5.66
CA ARG A 152 -1.71 0.19 -5.57
C ARG A 152 -2.21 0.77 -6.89
N THR A 153 -1.62 0.32 -8.00
CA THR A 153 -2.06 0.69 -9.34
C THR A 153 -3.44 0.13 -9.63
N SER A 154 -3.69 -1.15 -9.28
CA SER A 154 -5.01 -1.77 -9.45
C SER A 154 -6.11 -0.98 -8.72
N LEU A 155 -5.92 -0.66 -7.44
CA LEU A 155 -6.86 0.19 -6.68
C LEU A 155 -7.01 1.57 -7.30
N ARG A 156 -5.90 2.24 -7.64
CA ARG A 156 -5.94 3.62 -8.17
C ARG A 156 -6.69 3.68 -9.49
N THR A 157 -6.48 2.68 -10.36
CA THR A 157 -7.21 2.56 -11.65
C THR A 157 -8.68 2.25 -11.40
N TRP A 158 -9.00 1.30 -10.51
CA TRP A 158 -10.38 0.99 -10.14
C TRP A 158 -11.13 2.24 -9.64
N ILE A 159 -10.52 3.03 -8.74
CA ILE A 159 -11.13 4.29 -8.27
C ILE A 159 -11.42 5.23 -9.45
N SER A 160 -10.47 5.39 -10.37
CA SER A 160 -10.64 6.27 -11.53
C SER A 160 -11.72 5.79 -12.49
N ASP A 161 -11.84 4.48 -12.67
CA ASP A 161 -12.72 3.89 -13.68
C ASP A 161 -14.16 3.69 -13.18
N THR A 162 -14.35 3.60 -11.85
CA THR A 162 -15.62 3.13 -11.28
C THR A 162 -16.22 4.07 -10.22
N THR A 163 -15.51 5.15 -9.87
CA THR A 163 -15.97 6.08 -8.84
C THR A 163 -15.82 7.53 -9.26
N ASP A 164 -16.56 8.39 -8.58
CA ASP A 164 -16.50 9.85 -8.66
C ASP A 164 -15.66 10.49 -7.53
N ALA A 165 -14.80 9.68 -6.89
CA ALA A 165 -14.00 10.14 -5.76
C ALA A 165 -13.05 11.29 -6.18
N PRO A 166 -12.97 12.37 -5.40
CA PRO A 166 -12.04 13.45 -5.64
C PRO A 166 -10.60 12.96 -5.74
N HIS A 167 -9.81 13.59 -6.62
CA HIS A 167 -8.41 13.21 -6.85
C HIS A 167 -7.59 13.13 -5.56
N GLU A 168 -7.78 14.09 -4.64
CA GLU A 168 -7.06 14.15 -3.37
C GLU A 168 -7.39 12.95 -2.46
N VAL A 169 -8.64 12.48 -2.48
CA VAL A 169 -9.05 11.29 -1.72
C VAL A 169 -8.43 10.04 -2.32
N ALA A 170 -8.44 9.92 -3.65
CA ALA A 170 -7.82 8.80 -4.36
C ALA A 170 -6.30 8.72 -4.12
N GLU A 171 -5.59 9.86 -4.11
CA GLU A 171 -4.17 9.92 -3.78
C GLU A 171 -3.91 9.60 -2.29
N ALA A 172 -4.80 10.06 -1.40
CA ALA A 172 -4.71 9.73 0.02
C ALA A 172 -4.94 8.23 0.28
N MET A 173 -5.81 7.55 -0.50
CA MET A 173 -6.01 6.09 -0.44
C MET A 173 -4.73 5.32 -0.67
N ILE A 174 -3.89 5.79 -1.57
CA ILE A 174 -2.61 5.14 -1.86
C ILE A 174 -1.43 5.76 -1.09
N ALA A 175 -1.66 6.54 -0.04
CA ALA A 175 -0.63 7.22 0.74
C ALA A 175 0.40 7.95 -0.16
N HIS A 176 -0.08 8.63 -1.19
CA HIS A 176 0.74 9.39 -2.12
C HIS A 176 0.73 10.86 -1.72
N ALA A 177 1.90 11.39 -1.41
CA ALA A 177 2.04 12.81 -1.07
C ALA A 177 2.18 13.62 -2.37
N THR A 178 1.06 14.00 -2.96
CA THR A 178 1.03 14.83 -4.18
C THR A 178 1.19 16.31 -3.88
N ASP A 179 0.99 16.69 -2.62
CA ASP A 179 0.96 18.09 -2.26
C ASP A 179 2.36 18.71 -2.11
N SER A 180 2.49 19.94 -2.58
CA SER A 180 3.61 20.81 -2.21
C SER A 180 3.64 20.98 -0.68
N VAL A 181 4.81 21.31 -0.14
CA VAL A 181 4.97 21.59 1.31
C VAL A 181 3.95 22.62 1.79
N VAL A 182 3.62 23.59 0.94
CA VAL A 182 2.65 24.65 1.23
C VAL A 182 1.24 24.09 1.35
N VAL A 183 0.77 23.29 0.38
CA VAL A 183 -0.58 22.70 0.40
C VAL A 183 -0.75 21.78 1.60
N ARG A 184 0.29 21.00 1.96
CA ARG A 184 0.28 20.15 3.17
C ARG A 184 0.11 20.93 4.47
N ALA A 185 0.73 22.12 4.56
CA ALA A 185 0.60 22.98 5.76
C ALA A 185 -0.82 23.49 5.98
N TYR A 186 -1.62 23.62 4.90
CA TYR A 186 -3.02 24.06 4.96
C TYR A 186 -4.01 22.90 5.02
N ARG A 187 -3.61 21.68 4.68
CA ARG A 187 -4.49 20.50 4.72
C ARG A 187 -4.68 20.03 6.16
N ARG A 188 -5.90 20.21 6.70
CA ARG A 188 -6.28 19.83 8.07
C ARG A 188 -6.92 18.43 8.16
N THR A 189 -7.18 17.78 7.04
CA THR A 189 -7.83 16.46 6.98
C THR A 189 -6.98 15.46 6.20
N ASP A 190 -7.02 14.19 6.63
CA ASP A 190 -6.49 13.04 5.91
C ASP A 190 -7.58 12.26 5.16
N PHE A 191 -8.80 12.81 5.08
CA PHE A 191 -9.96 12.22 4.42
C PHE A 191 -10.36 10.83 4.95
N LEU A 192 -10.16 10.56 6.25
CA LEU A 192 -10.36 9.21 6.80
C LEU A 192 -11.76 8.65 6.51
N GLU A 193 -12.82 9.45 6.65
CA GLU A 193 -14.20 9.01 6.40
C GLU A 193 -14.43 8.67 4.92
N GLN A 194 -13.99 9.53 4.00
CA GLN A 194 -14.12 9.25 2.56
C GLN A 194 -13.28 8.03 2.16
N ARG A 195 -12.09 7.89 2.74
CA ARG A 195 -11.24 6.71 2.53
C ARG A 195 -11.87 5.44 3.10
N MET A 196 -12.56 5.51 4.24
CA MET A 196 -13.31 4.39 4.79
C MET A 196 -14.39 3.93 3.81
N ALA A 197 -15.22 4.86 3.31
CA ALA A 197 -16.26 4.53 2.34
C ALA A 197 -15.71 3.88 1.06
N LEU A 198 -14.58 4.38 0.55
CA LEU A 198 -13.91 3.77 -0.61
C LEU A 198 -13.30 2.40 -0.29
N THR A 199 -12.76 2.21 0.92
CA THR A 199 -12.19 0.94 1.36
C THR A 199 -13.27 -0.13 1.47
N GLU A 200 -14.46 0.20 2.00
CA GLU A 200 -15.60 -0.72 2.03
C GLU A 200 -16.06 -1.09 0.60
N ARG A 201 -16.25 -0.12 -0.29
CA ARG A 201 -16.61 -0.37 -1.69
C ARG A 201 -15.59 -1.26 -2.41
N TRP A 202 -14.30 -1.03 -2.16
CA TRP A 202 -13.24 -1.86 -2.72
C TRP A 202 -13.25 -3.28 -2.14
N ALA A 203 -13.48 -3.43 -0.84
CA ALA A 203 -13.62 -4.72 -0.18
C ALA A 203 -14.83 -5.50 -0.71
N ASP A 204 -15.98 -4.85 -0.85
CA ASP A 204 -17.19 -5.44 -1.45
C ASP A 204 -16.91 -5.95 -2.87
N TYR A 205 -16.20 -5.15 -3.67
CA TYR A 205 -15.79 -5.54 -5.01
C TYR A 205 -14.87 -6.77 -4.99
N LEU A 206 -13.90 -6.83 -4.09
CA LEU A 206 -12.96 -7.97 -3.99
C LEU A 206 -13.61 -9.26 -3.48
N THR A 207 -14.63 -9.15 -2.62
CA THR A 207 -15.28 -10.31 -1.98
C THR A 207 -16.52 -10.79 -2.71
N GLY A 208 -16.88 -10.17 -3.84
CA GLY A 208 -18.09 -10.49 -4.57
C GLY A 208 -19.37 -10.03 -3.87
N GLY A 209 -19.27 -9.15 -2.88
CA GLY A 209 -20.42 -8.46 -2.28
C GLY A 209 -21.20 -7.69 -3.36
N ALA A 210 -22.51 -7.58 -3.20
CA ALA A 210 -23.49 -7.14 -4.21
C ALA A 210 -23.38 -5.65 -4.60
N GLY A 211 -22.24 -5.26 -5.12
CA GLY A 211 -22.05 -4.00 -5.84
C GLY A 211 -21.72 -4.32 -7.29
N GLN A 212 -22.73 -4.53 -8.14
CA GLN A 212 -22.50 -4.58 -9.57
C GLN A 212 -21.81 -3.28 -9.99
N VAL A 213 -20.53 -3.41 -10.39
CA VAL A 213 -19.83 -2.35 -11.10
C VAL A 213 -20.53 -2.20 -12.46
N VAL A 214 -21.46 -1.25 -12.56
CA VAL A 214 -22.02 -0.85 -13.83
C VAL A 214 -20.88 -0.17 -14.59
N LYS A 215 -20.29 -0.85 -15.58
CA LYS A 215 -19.42 -0.20 -16.57
C LYS A 215 -20.24 0.93 -17.21
N LEU A 216 -19.87 2.17 -16.95
CA LEU A 216 -20.29 3.28 -17.79
C LEU A 216 -19.70 3.04 -19.18
N VAL A 217 -20.48 2.46 -20.07
CA VAL A 217 -20.15 2.41 -21.50
C VAL A 217 -20.14 3.85 -21.97
N GLY A 218 -18.94 4.39 -22.21
CA GLY A 218 -18.78 5.73 -22.73
C GLY A 218 -19.58 5.86 -24.02
N ALA A 219 -20.48 6.86 -24.06
CA ALA A 219 -21.17 7.24 -25.27
C ALA A 219 -20.10 7.59 -26.32
N ALA A 220 -20.04 6.79 -27.38
CA ALA A 220 -19.30 7.12 -28.59
C ALA A 220 -19.85 8.44 -29.15
N LYS A 221 -18.96 9.39 -29.39
CA LYS A 221 -19.14 10.48 -30.35
C LYS A 221 -18.10 10.32 -31.42
#